data_4062fd7ac1f7cbf1be123793aca99850
#
_entry.id   4062fd7ac1f7cbf1be123793aca99850
#
_cell.length_a   1.000
_cell.length_b   1.000
_cell.length_c   1.000
_cell.angle_alpha   90.00
_cell.angle_beta   90.00
_cell.angle_gamma   90.00
#
_symmetry.space_group_name_H-M   'P 1'
#
loop_
_entity.id
_entity.type
_entity.pdbx_description
1 polymer ?
#
loop_
_entity_poly.entity_id
_entity_poly.type
_entity_poly.pdbx_seq_one_letter_code
_entity_poly.pdbx_strand_id
1 'polypeptide(L)'
;MWKNSIRGVVVNRAAIMMKLSLGLNRLKRTTQLLAATALLAMPVAHAEEGLHTPFSAMLTKYVAPINPVTNGDGVEIKGTSTEVDYAGFKSAQTELTAYLKSLSAVSKGTFNQWDKNTQLAFLINAYNAYTIDLILTQYPDLTSIRDIGGFFSSPWKQAFAPLLGEKRTLDDIEHNLIREKGVYNEPRIHFAVNCASIGCPALREEAYVGDKLDEQLEQQTVRFLSDNSRNYYDGNTLHISKIFSWYKEDFEVQWGDSTSLRGFLTHYSGALSEKDGTPLSETDTKKIASESTEIEFLDYNWALNDQE
;
A
#
# COMPACT_ATOMS: atom_id res chain seq x y z
N MET A 1 92.02 -25.59 -39.45
CA MET A 1 91.63 -26.49 -38.27
C MET A 1 90.50 -25.84 -37.52
N TRP A 2 89.53 -26.69 -37.21
CA TRP A 2 88.32 -26.54 -36.37
C TRP A 2 87.13 -25.84 -37.03
N LYS A 3 86.19 -26.77 -37.43
CA LYS A 3 84.80 -26.52 -37.70
C LYS A 3 84.05 -26.51 -36.30
N ASN A 4 83.16 -25.60 -36.11
CA ASN A 4 82.14 -25.79 -35.12
C ASN A 4 80.73 -25.53 -35.69
N SER A 5 79.94 -26.52 -35.67
CA SER A 5 78.59 -26.63 -36.15
C SER A 5 77.61 -25.94 -35.16
N ILE A 6 76.80 -25.02 -35.63
CA ILE A 6 75.68 -24.48 -34.90
C ILE A 6 74.40 -25.23 -35.36
N ARG A 7 73.86 -26.11 -34.52
CA ARG A 7 72.52 -26.69 -34.70
C ARG A 7 71.44 -25.65 -34.33
N GLY A 8 70.73 -25.20 -35.31
CA GLY A 8 69.55 -24.36 -35.11
C GLY A 8 68.42 -25.12 -34.47
N VAL A 9 67.91 -24.61 -33.36
CA VAL A 9 66.67 -25.11 -32.75
C VAL A 9 65.49 -24.48 -33.49
N VAL A 10 64.77 -25.29 -34.26
CA VAL A 10 63.50 -24.90 -34.90
C VAL A 10 62.41 -24.97 -33.81
N VAL A 11 62.07 -23.84 -33.20
CA VAL A 11 60.94 -23.75 -32.29
C VAL A 11 59.65 -23.76 -33.12
N ASN A 12 58.84 -24.76 -32.88
CA ASN A 12 57.60 -25.00 -33.62
C ASN A 12 56.56 -23.91 -33.27
N ARG A 13 56.43 -22.92 -34.13
CA ARG A 13 55.52 -21.77 -34.01
C ARG A 13 54.04 -22.20 -33.89
N ALA A 14 53.68 -23.39 -34.34
CA ALA A 14 52.31 -23.91 -34.26
C ALA A 14 51.86 -24.27 -32.85
N ALA A 15 52.77 -24.72 -31.97
CA ALA A 15 52.43 -25.08 -30.59
C ALA A 15 52.15 -23.86 -29.67
N ILE A 16 52.79 -22.71 -30.00
CA ILE A 16 52.58 -21.44 -29.22
C ILE A 16 51.23 -20.79 -29.58
N MET A 17 50.87 -20.85 -30.87
CA MET A 17 49.55 -20.28 -31.31
C MET A 17 48.39 -21.07 -30.75
N MET A 18 48.47 -22.43 -30.62
CA MET A 18 47.40 -23.26 -30.09
C MET A 18 47.20 -23.11 -28.58
N LYS A 19 48.25 -22.84 -27.81
CA LYS A 19 48.16 -22.52 -26.38
C LYS A 19 47.55 -21.13 -26.09
N LEU A 20 47.80 -20.14 -26.95
CA LEU A 20 47.18 -18.84 -26.83
C LEU A 20 45.70 -18.81 -27.19
N SER A 21 45.26 -19.64 -28.19
CA SER A 21 43.83 -19.75 -28.54
C SER A 21 43.01 -20.45 -27.47
N LEU A 22 43.57 -21.45 -26.78
CA LEU A 22 42.92 -22.15 -25.68
C LEU A 22 42.82 -21.28 -24.42
N GLY A 23 43.78 -20.43 -24.16
CA GLY A 23 43.72 -19.45 -23.04
C GLY A 23 42.65 -18.37 -23.22
N LEU A 24 42.54 -17.83 -24.45
CA LEU A 24 41.52 -16.81 -24.78
C LEU A 24 40.08 -17.37 -24.74
N ASN A 25 39.87 -18.63 -25.15
CA ASN A 25 38.56 -19.27 -25.08
C ASN A 25 38.14 -19.63 -23.64
N ARG A 26 39.09 -19.92 -22.77
CA ARG A 26 38.76 -20.09 -21.32
C ARG A 26 38.43 -18.74 -20.65
N LEU A 27 39.11 -17.68 -20.98
CA LEU A 27 38.84 -16.35 -20.43
C LEU A 27 37.46 -15.81 -20.88
N LYS A 28 37.10 -16.04 -22.19
CA LYS A 28 35.76 -15.65 -22.67
C LYS A 28 34.61 -16.46 -22.07
N ARG A 29 34.84 -17.74 -21.74
CA ARG A 29 33.79 -18.56 -21.09
C ARG A 29 33.61 -18.20 -19.60
N THR A 30 34.68 -17.84 -18.88
CA THR A 30 34.56 -17.41 -17.47
C THR A 30 33.94 -16.01 -17.35
N THR A 31 34.22 -15.07 -18.27
CA THR A 31 33.54 -13.78 -18.29
C THR A 31 32.08 -13.87 -18.69
N GLN A 32 31.67 -14.78 -19.56
CA GLN A 32 30.25 -14.99 -19.87
C GLN A 32 29.47 -15.69 -18.73
N LEU A 33 30.09 -16.58 -17.96
CA LEU A 33 29.45 -17.17 -16.78
C LEU A 33 29.33 -16.14 -15.62
N LEU A 34 30.29 -15.24 -15.44
CA LEU A 34 30.20 -14.18 -14.42
C LEU A 34 29.18 -13.10 -14.79
N ALA A 35 29.00 -12.80 -16.09
CA ALA A 35 27.93 -11.88 -16.52
C ALA A 35 26.52 -12.49 -16.39
N ALA A 36 26.36 -13.80 -16.58
CA ALA A 36 25.08 -14.48 -16.42
C ALA A 36 24.66 -14.64 -14.94
N THR A 37 25.62 -14.75 -14.00
CA THR A 37 25.33 -14.78 -12.56
C THR A 37 25.10 -13.40 -11.97
N ALA A 38 25.60 -12.31 -12.54
CA ALA A 38 25.31 -10.96 -12.11
C ALA A 38 23.89 -10.48 -12.50
N LEU A 39 23.24 -11.10 -13.48
CA LEU A 39 21.87 -10.77 -13.87
C LEU A 39 20.78 -11.43 -12.99
N LEU A 40 21.15 -12.35 -12.10
CA LEU A 40 20.22 -13.10 -11.24
C LEU A 40 20.16 -12.60 -9.79
N ALA A 41 20.90 -11.57 -9.46
CA ALA A 41 20.89 -10.94 -8.13
C ALA A 41 20.37 -9.50 -8.23
N MET A 42 19.24 -9.28 -8.89
CA MET A 42 18.44 -8.09 -8.57
C MET A 42 17.85 -8.33 -7.17
N PRO A 43 18.07 -7.43 -6.21
CA PRO A 43 17.46 -7.59 -4.89
C PRO A 43 15.94 -7.67 -5.07
N VAL A 44 15.34 -8.65 -4.39
CA VAL A 44 13.90 -8.96 -4.42
C VAL A 44 13.04 -7.72 -4.14
N ALA A 45 13.54 -6.76 -3.37
CA ALA A 45 12.90 -5.47 -3.07
C ALA A 45 12.60 -4.60 -4.31
N HIS A 46 13.47 -4.58 -5.33
CA HIS A 46 13.23 -3.77 -6.54
C HIS A 46 12.17 -4.38 -7.48
N ALA A 47 11.89 -5.66 -7.36
CA ALA A 47 10.90 -6.33 -8.21
C ALA A 47 9.46 -6.00 -7.76
N GLU A 48 9.26 -5.71 -6.48
CA GLU A 48 7.95 -5.36 -5.92
C GLU A 48 7.59 -3.90 -6.18
N GLU A 49 8.54 -2.97 -6.07
CA GLU A 49 8.31 -1.55 -6.39
C GLU A 49 7.81 -1.38 -7.84
N GLY A 50 8.38 -2.12 -8.80
CA GLY A 50 7.91 -2.19 -10.19
C GLY A 50 6.52 -2.79 -10.36
N LEU A 51 6.11 -3.71 -9.47
CA LEU A 51 4.81 -4.37 -9.53
C LEU A 51 3.65 -3.37 -9.38
N HIS A 52 3.78 -2.39 -8.49
CA HIS A 52 2.72 -1.43 -8.18
C HIS A 52 2.75 -0.15 -9.03
N THR A 53 3.76 0.07 -9.86
CA THR A 53 3.88 1.25 -10.73
C THR A 53 2.65 1.46 -11.64
N PRO A 54 2.07 0.43 -12.30
CA PRO A 54 0.87 0.63 -13.11
C PRO A 54 -0.34 1.08 -12.29
N PHE A 55 -0.50 0.55 -11.08
CA PHE A 55 -1.59 0.95 -10.20
C PHE A 55 -1.41 2.37 -9.67
N SER A 56 -0.19 2.74 -9.29
CA SER A 56 0.17 4.12 -8.91
C SER A 56 -0.19 5.12 -10.02
N ALA A 57 0.12 4.80 -11.27
CA ALA A 57 -0.23 5.64 -12.41
C ALA A 57 -1.74 5.82 -12.60
N MET A 58 -2.52 4.75 -12.39
CA MET A 58 -3.99 4.81 -12.43
C MET A 58 -4.55 5.64 -11.26
N LEU A 59 -4.07 5.41 -10.04
CA LEU A 59 -4.47 6.18 -8.86
C LEU A 59 -4.19 7.67 -9.04
N THR A 60 -2.98 8.04 -9.48
CA THR A 60 -2.62 9.45 -9.75
C THR A 60 -3.52 10.10 -10.80
N LYS A 61 -4.04 9.32 -11.74
CA LYS A 61 -4.88 9.83 -12.83
C LYS A 61 -6.36 9.93 -12.46
N TYR A 62 -6.88 9.01 -11.67
CA TYR A 62 -8.31 8.83 -11.46
C TYR A 62 -8.75 9.03 -10.00
N VAL A 63 -7.85 9.46 -9.12
CA VAL A 63 -8.17 9.80 -7.73
C VAL A 63 -7.84 11.27 -7.50
N ALA A 64 -8.84 12.05 -7.16
CA ALA A 64 -8.70 13.48 -6.94
C ALA A 64 -8.87 13.82 -5.45
N PRO A 65 -7.96 14.58 -4.83
CA PRO A 65 -8.13 15.07 -3.47
C PRO A 65 -9.20 16.16 -3.44
N ILE A 66 -10.05 16.10 -2.42
CA ILE A 66 -11.05 17.14 -2.11
C ILE A 66 -10.75 17.76 -0.75
N ASN A 67 -11.20 19.01 -0.55
CA ASN A 67 -11.03 19.76 0.70
C ASN A 67 -9.56 19.84 1.16
N PRO A 68 -8.65 20.51 0.42
CA PRO A 68 -7.29 20.73 0.91
C PRO A 68 -7.30 21.48 2.23
N VAL A 69 -6.57 20.98 3.22
CA VAL A 69 -6.42 21.58 4.54
C VAL A 69 -4.99 22.04 4.71
N THR A 70 -4.81 23.24 5.27
CA THR A 70 -3.50 23.70 5.73
C THR A 70 -3.42 23.43 7.23
N ASN A 71 -2.44 22.63 7.68
CA ASN A 71 -2.26 22.39 9.12
C ASN A 71 -1.76 23.63 9.85
N GLY A 72 -1.74 23.59 11.19
CA GLY A 72 -1.29 24.69 12.04
C GLY A 72 0.16 25.17 11.79
N ASP A 73 0.97 24.36 11.12
CA ASP A 73 2.36 24.68 10.73
C ASP A 73 2.45 25.30 9.32
N GLY A 74 1.31 25.55 8.65
CA GLY A 74 1.24 26.10 7.31
C GLY A 74 1.58 25.08 6.21
N VAL A 75 1.66 23.79 6.52
CA VAL A 75 1.86 22.71 5.56
C VAL A 75 0.52 22.34 4.93
N GLU A 76 0.43 22.45 3.60
CA GLU A 76 -0.74 21.99 2.87
C GLU A 76 -0.83 20.46 2.97
N ILE A 77 -1.84 19.98 3.70
CA ILE A 77 -2.24 18.57 3.65
C ILE A 77 -3.13 18.43 2.42
N LYS A 78 -2.73 17.62 1.47
CA LYS A 78 -3.58 17.21 0.34
C LYS A 78 -4.93 16.82 0.92
N GLY A 79 -6.02 17.25 0.29
CA GLY A 79 -7.38 17.15 0.78
C GLY A 79 -7.68 15.97 1.70
N THR A 80 -8.41 16.22 2.75
CA THR A 80 -8.69 15.25 3.81
C THR A 80 -9.46 14.03 3.32
N SER A 81 -10.11 14.13 2.15
CA SER A 81 -10.82 13.04 1.46
C SER A 81 -10.45 13.00 -0.02
N THR A 82 -10.89 11.95 -0.73
CA THR A 82 -10.73 11.81 -2.18
C THR A 82 -12.02 11.36 -2.83
N GLU A 83 -12.21 11.82 -4.05
CA GLU A 83 -13.18 11.30 -5.02
C GLU A 83 -12.46 10.43 -6.04
N VAL A 84 -13.16 9.44 -6.57
CA VAL A 84 -12.64 8.46 -7.53
C VAL A 84 -13.39 8.59 -8.83
N ASP A 85 -12.68 8.86 -9.93
CA ASP A 85 -13.22 8.79 -11.29
C ASP A 85 -13.40 7.31 -11.71
N TYR A 86 -14.52 6.71 -11.29
CA TYR A 86 -14.85 5.34 -11.68
C TYR A 86 -15.13 5.20 -13.18
N ALA A 87 -15.60 6.24 -13.86
CA ALA A 87 -15.74 6.25 -15.32
C ALA A 87 -14.38 6.16 -16.00
N GLY A 88 -13.39 6.89 -15.48
CA GLY A 88 -12.00 6.81 -15.94
C GLY A 88 -11.39 5.42 -15.68
N PHE A 89 -11.56 4.84 -14.50
CA PHE A 89 -11.15 3.46 -14.24
C PHE A 89 -11.84 2.45 -15.15
N LYS A 90 -13.15 2.63 -15.43
CA LYS A 90 -13.90 1.80 -16.39
C LYS A 90 -13.31 1.87 -17.78
N SER A 91 -12.90 3.06 -18.22
CA SER A 91 -12.23 3.26 -19.52
C SER A 91 -10.83 2.62 -19.56
N ALA A 92 -10.15 2.49 -18.40
CA ALA A 92 -8.84 1.85 -18.23
C ALA A 92 -8.96 0.40 -17.68
N GLN A 93 -10.09 -0.26 -17.90
CA GLN A 93 -10.34 -1.61 -17.33
C GLN A 93 -9.33 -2.64 -17.81
N THR A 94 -8.76 -2.49 -19.00
CA THR A 94 -7.71 -3.37 -19.52
C THR A 94 -6.44 -3.28 -18.68
N GLU A 95 -6.02 -2.07 -18.33
CA GLU A 95 -4.84 -1.80 -17.50
C GLU A 95 -5.05 -2.29 -16.07
N LEU A 96 -6.23 -2.04 -15.49
CA LEU A 96 -6.58 -2.56 -14.16
C LEU A 96 -6.58 -4.10 -14.16
N THR A 97 -7.18 -4.74 -15.17
CA THR A 97 -7.18 -6.20 -15.29
C THR A 97 -5.75 -6.75 -15.41
N ALA A 98 -4.88 -6.08 -16.17
CA ALA A 98 -3.47 -6.48 -16.29
C ALA A 98 -2.74 -6.38 -14.93
N TYR A 99 -3.00 -5.33 -14.17
CA TYR A 99 -2.45 -5.18 -12.82
C TYR A 99 -2.97 -6.26 -11.87
N LEU A 100 -4.29 -6.51 -11.82
CA LEU A 100 -4.87 -7.58 -10.99
C LEU A 100 -4.31 -8.96 -11.34
N LYS A 101 -4.06 -9.21 -12.64
CA LYS A 101 -3.38 -10.43 -13.09
C LYS A 101 -1.95 -10.53 -12.56
N SER A 102 -1.22 -9.42 -12.50
CA SER A 102 0.13 -9.41 -11.93
C SER A 102 0.12 -9.69 -10.42
N LEU A 103 -0.87 -9.17 -9.67
CA LEU A 103 -1.07 -9.51 -8.26
C LEU A 103 -1.36 -11.01 -8.08
N SER A 104 -2.25 -11.57 -8.90
CA SER A 104 -2.63 -12.99 -8.84
C SER A 104 -1.48 -13.94 -9.18
N ALA A 105 -0.47 -13.47 -9.92
CA ALA A 105 0.72 -14.25 -10.29
C ALA A 105 1.73 -14.36 -9.13
N VAL A 106 1.62 -13.54 -8.10
CA VAL A 106 2.47 -13.62 -6.91
C VAL A 106 2.10 -14.88 -6.12
N SER A 107 3.05 -15.82 -6.04
CA SER A 107 2.86 -17.03 -5.24
C SER A 107 2.97 -16.74 -3.74
N LYS A 108 2.31 -17.57 -2.91
CA LYS A 108 2.47 -17.49 -1.45
C LYS A 108 3.94 -17.67 -1.03
N GLY A 109 4.70 -18.50 -1.76
CA GLY A 109 6.14 -18.70 -1.51
C GLY A 109 6.96 -17.43 -1.77
N THR A 110 6.68 -16.70 -2.85
CA THR A 110 7.31 -15.41 -3.15
C THR A 110 6.94 -14.37 -2.11
N PHE A 111 5.65 -14.22 -1.82
CA PHE A 111 5.13 -13.30 -0.80
C PHE A 111 5.80 -13.51 0.58
N ASN A 112 5.97 -14.75 1.01
CA ASN A 112 6.59 -15.06 2.30
C ASN A 112 8.09 -14.74 2.38
N GLN A 113 8.76 -14.48 1.24
CA GLN A 113 10.16 -14.05 1.20
C GLN A 113 10.32 -12.54 1.36
N TRP A 114 9.26 -11.77 1.21
CA TRP A 114 9.26 -10.33 1.41
C TRP A 114 9.30 -9.98 2.89
N ASP A 115 9.85 -8.81 3.21
CA ASP A 115 9.74 -8.23 4.55
C ASP A 115 8.29 -7.83 4.86
N LYS A 116 8.00 -7.51 6.11
CA LYS A 116 6.65 -7.25 6.60
C LYS A 116 6.00 -6.00 5.98
N ASN A 117 6.78 -4.97 5.72
CA ASN A 117 6.27 -3.73 5.12
C ASN A 117 5.90 -3.99 3.66
N THR A 118 6.74 -4.69 2.91
CA THR A 118 6.47 -5.11 1.53
C THR A 118 5.23 -6.00 1.44
N GLN A 119 5.09 -6.97 2.35
CA GLN A 119 3.90 -7.83 2.43
C GLN A 119 2.63 -7.00 2.69
N LEU A 120 2.67 -6.09 3.64
CA LEU A 120 1.52 -5.28 4.03
C LEU A 120 1.13 -4.29 2.92
N ALA A 121 2.10 -3.61 2.30
CA ALA A 121 1.89 -2.72 1.15
C ALA A 121 1.20 -3.46 0.00
N PHE A 122 1.66 -4.67 -0.34
CA PHE A 122 1.06 -5.53 -1.36
C PHE A 122 -0.40 -5.87 -1.03
N LEU A 123 -0.71 -6.24 0.20
CA LEU A 123 -2.07 -6.59 0.63
C LEU A 123 -3.02 -5.39 0.60
N ILE A 124 -2.57 -4.21 1.04
CA ILE A 124 -3.34 -2.96 0.98
C ILE A 124 -3.66 -2.61 -0.48
N ASN A 125 -2.65 -2.64 -1.36
CA ASN A 125 -2.85 -2.37 -2.78
C ASN A 125 -3.81 -3.39 -3.42
N ALA A 126 -3.69 -4.67 -3.07
CA ALA A 126 -4.58 -5.72 -3.55
C ALA A 126 -6.03 -5.46 -3.13
N TYR A 127 -6.27 -5.16 -1.84
CA TYR A 127 -7.59 -4.81 -1.33
C TYR A 127 -8.20 -3.63 -2.10
N ASN A 128 -7.46 -2.53 -2.22
CA ASN A 128 -7.94 -1.32 -2.89
C ASN A 128 -8.22 -1.56 -4.39
N ALA A 129 -7.33 -2.26 -5.10
CA ALA A 129 -7.52 -2.55 -6.51
C ALA A 129 -8.71 -3.50 -6.77
N TYR A 130 -8.88 -4.55 -5.95
CA TYR A 130 -10.04 -5.44 -6.04
C TYR A 130 -11.33 -4.74 -5.61
N THR A 131 -11.29 -3.78 -4.69
CA THR A 131 -12.46 -2.95 -4.37
C THR A 131 -12.90 -2.12 -5.57
N ILE A 132 -11.96 -1.45 -6.26
CA ILE A 132 -12.26 -0.73 -7.51
C ILE A 132 -12.85 -1.68 -8.56
N ASP A 133 -12.21 -2.84 -8.80
CA ASP A 133 -12.70 -3.83 -9.77
C ASP A 133 -14.13 -4.29 -9.44
N LEU A 134 -14.44 -4.52 -8.17
CA LEU A 134 -15.77 -4.88 -7.72
C LEU A 134 -16.81 -3.78 -8.05
N ILE A 135 -16.49 -2.51 -7.75
CA ILE A 135 -17.36 -1.36 -8.12
C ILE A 135 -17.62 -1.34 -9.62
N LEU A 136 -16.58 -1.53 -10.44
CA LEU A 136 -16.71 -1.49 -11.91
C LEU A 136 -17.61 -2.58 -12.49
N THR A 137 -17.91 -3.65 -11.73
CA THR A 137 -18.85 -4.70 -12.17
C THR A 137 -20.29 -4.20 -12.31
N GLN A 138 -20.68 -3.16 -11.56
CA GLN A 138 -22.03 -2.60 -11.54
C GLN A 138 -22.07 -1.12 -11.96
N TYR A 139 -20.92 -0.44 -12.05
CA TYR A 139 -20.83 0.97 -12.43
C TYR A 139 -21.32 1.17 -13.87
N PRO A 140 -22.18 2.20 -14.18
CA PRO A 140 -22.55 3.31 -13.30
C PRO A 140 -23.83 3.07 -12.47
N ASP A 141 -24.44 1.91 -12.50
CA ASP A 141 -25.78 1.64 -11.97
C ASP A 141 -25.79 1.34 -10.45
N LEU A 142 -24.89 1.97 -9.66
CA LEU A 142 -24.86 1.83 -8.20
C LEU A 142 -24.62 3.18 -7.51
N THR A 143 -25.16 3.33 -6.30
CA THR A 143 -24.96 4.51 -5.44
C THR A 143 -24.14 4.19 -4.20
N SER A 144 -23.85 2.92 -3.94
CA SER A 144 -23.07 2.42 -2.83
C SER A 144 -22.48 1.06 -3.15
N ILE A 145 -21.30 0.74 -2.64
CA ILE A 145 -20.75 -0.63 -2.70
C ILE A 145 -21.75 -1.66 -2.15
N ARG A 146 -22.62 -1.26 -1.21
CA ARG A 146 -23.63 -2.11 -0.59
C ARG A 146 -24.72 -2.56 -1.56
N ASP A 147 -24.85 -1.92 -2.70
CA ASP A 147 -25.80 -2.30 -3.77
C ASP A 147 -25.32 -3.56 -4.51
N ILE A 148 -24.01 -3.86 -4.44
CA ILE A 148 -23.43 -5.05 -5.04
C ILE A 148 -23.71 -6.27 -4.15
N GLY A 149 -24.32 -7.28 -4.76
CA GLY A 149 -24.64 -8.50 -4.03
C GLY A 149 -26.11 -8.75 -4.08
N GLY A 150 -26.88 -8.74 -3.22
CA GLY A 150 -28.30 -8.99 -3.15
C GLY A 150 -28.75 -9.05 -1.70
N PHE A 151 -30.00 -9.31 -1.50
CA PHE A 151 -30.63 -9.24 -0.19
C PHE A 151 -29.98 -10.14 0.88
N PHE A 152 -29.19 -11.14 0.46
CA PHE A 152 -28.55 -12.14 1.36
C PHE A 152 -27.04 -12.23 1.23
N SER A 153 -26.37 -11.41 0.41
CA SER A 153 -24.92 -11.49 0.21
C SER A 153 -24.25 -10.12 0.35
N SER A 154 -23.31 -10.04 1.31
CA SER A 154 -22.44 -8.88 1.44
C SER A 154 -21.46 -8.81 0.25
N PRO A 155 -21.22 -7.64 -0.36
CA PRO A 155 -20.22 -7.48 -1.42
C PRO A 155 -18.83 -7.95 -0.96
N TRP A 156 -18.47 -7.69 0.29
CA TRP A 156 -17.19 -8.09 0.87
C TRP A 156 -17.00 -9.61 1.00
N LYS A 157 -18.09 -10.40 1.03
CA LYS A 157 -18.07 -11.87 1.17
C LYS A 157 -18.14 -12.62 -0.16
N GLN A 158 -18.13 -11.92 -1.28
CA GLN A 158 -18.05 -12.55 -2.59
C GLN A 158 -16.64 -13.01 -2.88
N ALA A 159 -16.44 -14.29 -3.21
CA ALA A 159 -15.15 -14.82 -3.60
C ALA A 159 -14.89 -14.53 -5.08
N PHE A 160 -14.08 -13.49 -5.39
CA PHE A 160 -13.78 -13.09 -6.77
C PHE A 160 -12.31 -12.74 -7.00
N ALA A 161 -11.54 -12.44 -5.95
CA ALA A 161 -10.19 -11.91 -6.00
C ALA A 161 -9.13 -13.06 -5.96
N PRO A 162 -8.52 -13.46 -7.08
CA PRO A 162 -7.42 -14.44 -7.04
C PRO A 162 -6.16 -13.80 -6.46
N LEU A 163 -5.73 -14.24 -5.28
CA LEU A 163 -4.59 -13.71 -4.56
C LEU A 163 -3.85 -14.81 -3.79
N LEU A 164 -2.52 -14.86 -3.92
CA LEU A 164 -1.64 -15.82 -3.23
C LEU A 164 -2.05 -17.29 -3.46
N GLY A 165 -2.52 -17.62 -4.66
CA GLY A 165 -2.90 -18.97 -5.07
C GLY A 165 -4.32 -19.39 -4.69
N GLU A 166 -5.12 -18.52 -4.07
CA GLU A 166 -6.50 -18.81 -3.68
C GLU A 166 -7.46 -17.75 -4.24
N LYS A 167 -8.74 -18.13 -4.39
CA LYS A 167 -9.80 -17.18 -4.73
C LYS A 167 -10.40 -16.61 -3.45
N ARG A 168 -10.15 -15.33 -3.17
CA ARG A 168 -10.47 -14.66 -1.91
C ARG A 168 -11.66 -13.72 -2.01
N THR A 169 -12.16 -13.32 -0.86
CA THR A 169 -13.12 -12.23 -0.68
C THR A 169 -12.37 -10.98 -0.18
N LEU A 170 -12.98 -9.79 -0.25
CA LEU A 170 -12.42 -8.60 0.39
C LEU A 170 -12.34 -8.79 1.91
N ASP A 171 -13.36 -9.38 2.54
CA ASP A 171 -13.35 -9.75 3.96
C ASP A 171 -12.12 -10.62 4.31
N ASP A 172 -11.80 -11.62 3.46
CA ASP A 172 -10.66 -12.50 3.70
C ASP A 172 -9.32 -11.75 3.60
N ILE A 173 -9.18 -10.87 2.60
CA ILE A 173 -7.96 -10.05 2.44
C ILE A 173 -7.79 -9.12 3.65
N GLU A 174 -8.85 -8.43 4.08
CA GLU A 174 -8.80 -7.50 5.20
C GLU A 174 -8.60 -8.21 6.54
N HIS A 175 -9.48 -9.16 6.87
CA HIS A 175 -9.54 -9.72 8.22
C HIS A 175 -8.54 -10.84 8.47
N ASN A 176 -8.24 -11.67 7.47
CA ASN A 176 -7.38 -12.84 7.63
C ASN A 176 -5.95 -12.65 7.12
N LEU A 177 -5.69 -11.63 6.27
CA LEU A 177 -4.34 -11.36 5.78
C LEU A 177 -3.78 -10.05 6.34
N ILE A 178 -4.48 -8.91 6.17
CA ILE A 178 -4.01 -7.59 6.65
C ILE A 178 -4.07 -7.53 8.18
N ARG A 179 -5.19 -7.94 8.78
CA ARG A 179 -5.44 -7.89 10.23
C ARG A 179 -5.08 -9.18 10.97
N GLU A 180 -4.31 -10.09 10.35
CA GLU A 180 -3.88 -11.33 11.01
C GLU A 180 -3.17 -11.02 12.33
N LYS A 181 -3.74 -11.48 13.44
CA LYS A 181 -3.25 -11.16 14.80
C LYS A 181 -1.80 -11.57 14.99
N GLY A 182 -0.98 -10.65 15.47
CA GLY A 182 0.43 -10.87 15.76
C GLY A 182 1.34 -10.83 14.53
N VAL A 183 0.81 -10.53 13.32
CA VAL A 183 1.61 -10.47 12.10
C VAL A 183 2.11 -9.05 11.81
N TYR A 184 1.20 -8.09 11.74
CA TYR A 184 1.56 -6.69 11.45
C TYR A 184 1.33 -5.79 12.68
N ASN A 185 0.21 -5.98 13.42
CA ASN A 185 -0.18 -5.14 14.58
C ASN A 185 -0.14 -3.63 14.26
N GLU A 186 -0.69 -3.26 13.11
CA GLU A 186 -0.60 -1.92 12.56
C GLU A 186 -2.00 -1.29 12.41
N PRO A 187 -2.49 -0.53 13.41
CA PRO A 187 -3.82 0.05 13.38
C PRO A 187 -4.03 1.09 12.28
N ARG A 188 -2.96 1.69 11.74
CA ARG A 188 -3.05 2.69 10.67
C ARG A 188 -3.53 2.11 9.34
N ILE A 189 -3.59 0.78 9.21
CA ILE A 189 -4.16 0.12 8.01
C ILE A 189 -5.61 0.54 7.78
N HIS A 190 -6.34 0.87 8.84
CA HIS A 190 -7.72 1.33 8.75
C HIS A 190 -7.88 2.68 8.05
N PHE A 191 -6.78 3.42 7.82
CA PHE A 191 -6.76 4.65 7.03
C PHE A 191 -6.15 4.46 5.63
N ALA A 192 -5.72 3.23 5.31
CA ALA A 192 -5.09 2.86 4.05
C ALA A 192 -6.01 2.02 3.15
N VAL A 193 -6.89 1.20 3.72
CA VAL A 193 -7.89 0.42 2.97
C VAL A 193 -9.14 1.27 2.70
N ASN A 194 -9.60 1.28 1.45
CA ASN A 194 -10.75 2.06 1.01
C ASN A 194 -11.88 1.16 0.53
N CYS A 195 -13.07 1.34 1.09
CA CYS A 195 -14.25 0.56 0.77
C CYS A 195 -15.22 1.28 -0.19
N ALA A 196 -14.71 2.19 -1.00
CA ALA A 196 -15.45 2.91 -2.03
C ALA A 196 -16.64 3.76 -1.52
N SER A 197 -16.59 4.26 -0.29
CA SER A 197 -17.66 5.12 0.25
C SER A 197 -17.12 6.46 0.76
N ILE A 198 -17.97 7.49 0.78
CA ILE A 198 -17.63 8.83 1.30
C ILE A 198 -17.13 8.75 2.75
N GLY A 199 -17.67 7.83 3.57
CA GLY A 199 -17.24 7.61 4.95
C GLY A 199 -15.86 6.95 5.09
N CYS A 200 -15.30 6.36 4.02
CA CYS A 200 -13.97 5.78 4.02
C CYS A 200 -12.88 6.83 4.21
N PRO A 201 -11.70 6.42 4.72
CA PRO A 201 -10.48 7.19 4.54
C PRO A 201 -10.21 7.46 3.06
N ALA A 202 -9.47 8.53 2.78
CA ALA A 202 -9.08 8.86 1.43
C ALA A 202 -8.38 7.68 0.72
N LEU A 203 -8.81 7.31 -0.47
CA LEU A 203 -8.00 6.46 -1.33
C LEU A 203 -6.74 7.24 -1.72
N ARG A 204 -5.56 6.69 -1.42
CA ARG A 204 -4.30 7.37 -1.71
C ARG A 204 -4.06 7.47 -3.21
N GLU A 205 -3.54 8.60 -3.68
CA GLU A 205 -3.30 8.90 -5.09
C GLU A 205 -2.07 8.17 -5.67
N GLU A 206 -1.44 7.34 -4.86
CA GLU A 206 -0.33 6.46 -5.25
C GLU A 206 -0.44 5.11 -4.54
N ALA A 207 0.17 4.08 -5.11
CA ALA A 207 0.24 2.77 -4.46
C ALA A 207 1.17 2.79 -3.23
N TYR A 208 0.88 1.93 -2.27
CA TYR A 208 1.77 1.69 -1.14
C TYR A 208 2.99 0.89 -1.59
N VAL A 209 4.15 1.19 -1.04
CA VAL A 209 5.41 0.49 -1.32
C VAL A 209 6.15 0.21 -0.01
N GLY A 210 6.79 -0.96 0.10
CA GLY A 210 7.40 -1.43 1.35
C GLY A 210 8.34 -0.43 2.00
N ASP A 211 9.26 0.14 1.22
CA ASP A 211 10.28 1.08 1.71
C ASP A 211 9.71 2.42 2.21
N LYS A 212 8.48 2.77 1.85
CA LYS A 212 7.79 4.01 2.25
C LYS A 212 6.55 3.75 3.11
N LEU A 213 6.24 2.49 3.41
CA LEU A 213 4.96 2.13 4.00
C LEU A 213 4.69 2.88 5.30
N ASP A 214 5.67 2.97 6.19
CA ASP A 214 5.52 3.68 7.47
C ASP A 214 5.17 5.16 7.26
N GLU A 215 5.87 5.85 6.37
CA GLU A 215 5.59 7.24 6.01
C GLU A 215 4.22 7.39 5.35
N GLN A 216 3.83 6.46 4.45
CA GLN A 216 2.54 6.50 3.76
C GLN A 216 1.38 6.26 4.72
N LEU A 217 1.52 5.33 5.67
CA LEU A 217 0.53 5.08 6.72
C LEU A 217 0.40 6.27 7.68
N GLU A 218 1.52 6.89 8.05
CA GLU A 218 1.55 8.09 8.87
C GLU A 218 0.80 9.24 8.18
N GLN A 219 1.11 9.52 6.94
CA GLN A 219 0.44 10.56 6.15
C GLN A 219 -1.07 10.32 6.03
N GLN A 220 -1.49 9.06 5.80
CA GLN A 220 -2.92 8.72 5.70
C GLN A 220 -3.64 8.84 7.06
N THR A 221 -2.97 8.51 8.15
CA THR A 221 -3.52 8.67 9.51
C THR A 221 -3.75 10.13 9.83
N VAL A 222 -2.73 10.98 9.64
CA VAL A 222 -2.83 12.43 9.83
C VAL A 222 -3.94 13.01 8.93
N ARG A 223 -3.95 12.63 7.66
CA ARG A 223 -4.97 13.04 6.69
C ARG A 223 -6.39 12.71 7.14
N PHE A 224 -6.63 11.48 7.59
CA PHE A 224 -7.95 11.04 8.04
C PHE A 224 -8.39 11.75 9.31
N LEU A 225 -7.49 11.89 10.29
CA LEU A 225 -7.80 12.55 11.56
C LEU A 225 -7.99 14.05 11.40
N SER A 226 -7.37 14.68 10.41
CA SER A 226 -7.56 16.11 10.09
C SER A 226 -8.89 16.42 9.38
N ASP A 227 -9.66 15.40 9.02
CA ASP A 227 -10.98 15.59 8.43
C ASP A 227 -12.02 15.88 9.51
N ASN A 228 -12.24 17.17 9.77
CA ASN A 228 -13.19 17.65 10.77
C ASN A 228 -14.67 17.41 10.42
N SER A 229 -14.97 16.85 9.23
CA SER A 229 -16.32 16.38 8.92
C SER A 229 -16.64 15.05 9.62
N ARG A 230 -15.61 14.32 10.05
CA ARG A 230 -15.72 12.98 10.65
C ARG A 230 -14.87 12.76 11.91
N ASN A 231 -14.00 13.71 12.28
CA ASN A 231 -13.20 13.67 13.50
C ASN A 231 -13.01 15.11 14.03
N TYR A 232 -13.68 15.47 15.11
CA TYR A 232 -13.59 16.80 15.69
C TYR A 232 -13.88 16.81 17.19
N TYR A 233 -13.39 17.82 17.90
CA TYR A 233 -13.68 18.09 19.29
C TYR A 233 -14.58 19.32 19.41
N ASP A 234 -15.62 19.26 20.24
CA ASP A 234 -16.57 20.38 20.44
C ASP A 234 -16.35 21.16 21.74
N GLY A 235 -15.21 20.93 22.41
CA GLY A 235 -14.87 21.52 23.71
C GLY A 235 -15.24 20.62 24.89
N ASN A 236 -16.05 19.60 24.68
CA ASN A 236 -16.51 18.65 25.71
C ASN A 236 -16.43 17.17 25.26
N THR A 237 -16.85 16.89 24.05
CA THR A 237 -16.94 15.54 23.46
C THR A 237 -16.01 15.44 22.26
N LEU A 238 -15.32 14.33 22.14
CA LEU A 238 -14.53 13.98 20.95
C LEU A 238 -15.40 13.12 20.02
N HIS A 239 -15.85 13.71 18.94
CA HIS A 239 -16.62 13.05 17.89
C HIS A 239 -15.67 12.44 16.87
N ILE A 240 -15.78 11.14 16.63
CA ILE A 240 -14.89 10.42 15.72
C ILE A 240 -15.65 9.45 14.80
N SER A 241 -15.00 9.09 13.72
CA SER A 241 -15.54 8.16 12.73
C SER A 241 -15.97 6.83 13.34
N LYS A 242 -17.03 6.24 12.79
CA LYS A 242 -17.53 4.90 13.12
C LYS A 242 -16.49 3.80 12.94
N ILE A 243 -15.48 4.01 12.12
CA ILE A 243 -14.34 3.10 11.91
C ILE A 243 -13.71 2.72 13.25
N PHE A 244 -13.49 3.68 14.14
CA PHE A 244 -12.91 3.44 15.47
C PHE A 244 -13.79 2.54 16.36
N SER A 245 -15.10 2.56 16.15
CA SER A 245 -16.01 1.65 16.85
C SER A 245 -15.96 0.24 16.28
N TRP A 246 -15.92 0.09 14.96
CA TRP A 246 -15.93 -1.22 14.30
C TRP A 246 -14.64 -2.00 14.53
N TYR A 247 -13.51 -1.29 14.57
CA TYR A 247 -12.16 -1.87 14.66
C TYR A 247 -11.48 -1.55 15.99
N LYS A 248 -12.25 -1.25 17.03
CA LYS A 248 -11.74 -0.82 18.32
C LYS A 248 -10.62 -1.72 18.86
N GLU A 249 -10.75 -3.03 18.70
CA GLU A 249 -9.76 -4.00 19.16
C GLU A 249 -8.37 -3.82 18.54
N ASP A 250 -8.27 -3.30 17.32
CA ASP A 250 -6.99 -3.07 16.64
C ASP A 250 -6.28 -1.81 17.19
N PHE A 251 -7.01 -0.88 17.78
CA PHE A 251 -6.47 0.29 18.47
C PHE A 251 -6.19 0.04 19.96
N GLU A 252 -6.56 -1.14 20.49
CA GLU A 252 -6.32 -1.55 21.88
C GLU A 252 -5.14 -2.52 22.00
N VAL A 253 -4.42 -2.82 20.90
CA VAL A 253 -3.14 -3.55 20.93
C VAL A 253 -1.98 -2.60 21.18
N GLN A 254 -0.85 -3.14 21.66
CA GLN A 254 0.38 -2.36 21.79
C GLN A 254 0.82 -1.83 20.42
N TRP A 255 0.77 -0.51 20.25
CA TRP A 255 1.29 0.20 19.09
C TRP A 255 2.04 1.47 19.56
N GLY A 256 3.34 1.57 19.26
CA GLY A 256 4.18 2.58 19.89
C GLY A 256 4.07 2.52 21.42
N ASP A 257 3.81 3.66 22.04
CA ASP A 257 3.59 3.79 23.49
C ASP A 257 2.11 3.66 23.88
N SER A 258 1.21 3.41 22.91
CA SER A 258 -0.22 3.31 23.14
C SER A 258 -0.69 1.86 23.29
N THR A 259 -1.68 1.65 24.17
CA THR A 259 -2.39 0.37 24.38
C THR A 259 -3.90 0.56 24.38
N SER A 260 -4.39 1.73 23.92
CA SER A 260 -5.81 2.06 23.93
C SER A 260 -6.17 3.00 22.79
N LEU A 261 -7.43 2.97 22.35
CA LEU A 261 -7.95 3.93 21.37
C LEU A 261 -7.67 5.39 21.79
N ARG A 262 -7.89 5.71 23.07
CA ARG A 262 -7.63 7.06 23.60
C ARG A 262 -6.15 7.43 23.51
N GLY A 263 -5.25 6.50 23.83
CA GLY A 263 -3.80 6.70 23.69
C GLY A 263 -3.41 6.94 22.24
N PHE A 264 -3.98 6.19 21.29
CA PHE A 264 -3.78 6.40 19.85
C PHE A 264 -4.24 7.80 19.41
N LEU A 265 -5.47 8.21 19.78
CA LEU A 265 -6.00 9.54 19.47
C LEU A 265 -5.19 10.67 20.11
N THR A 266 -4.67 10.45 21.33
CA THR A 266 -3.79 11.42 22.01
C THR A 266 -2.45 11.57 21.29
N HIS A 267 -1.86 10.47 20.80
CA HIS A 267 -0.64 10.51 20.00
C HIS A 267 -0.83 11.39 18.75
N TYR A 268 -1.99 11.29 18.11
CA TYR A 268 -2.33 12.07 16.91
C TYR A 268 -3.14 13.34 17.20
N SER A 269 -3.14 13.85 18.44
CA SER A 269 -3.94 15.03 18.80
C SER A 269 -3.62 16.29 17.99
N GLY A 270 -2.39 16.41 17.48
CA GLY A 270 -2.00 17.49 16.57
C GLY A 270 -2.67 17.45 15.18
N ALA A 271 -3.26 16.31 14.80
CA ALA A 271 -4.06 16.18 13.58
C ALA A 271 -5.55 16.45 13.80
N LEU A 272 -6.01 16.43 15.06
CA LEU A 272 -7.41 16.73 15.42
C LEU A 272 -7.64 18.24 15.50
N SER A 273 -8.87 18.65 15.25
CA SER A 273 -9.29 20.06 15.34
C SER A 273 -10.67 20.19 15.98
N GLU A 274 -11.08 21.42 16.26
CA GLU A 274 -12.48 21.74 16.46
C GLU A 274 -13.28 21.56 15.15
N LYS A 275 -14.60 21.55 15.26
CA LYS A 275 -15.50 21.33 14.11
C LYS A 275 -15.33 22.38 12.99
N ASP A 276 -14.91 23.58 13.31
CA ASP A 276 -14.65 24.65 12.35
C ASP A 276 -13.22 24.63 11.76
N GLY A 277 -12.40 23.63 12.16
CA GLY A 277 -11.02 23.48 11.73
C GLY A 277 -10.00 24.20 12.61
N THR A 278 -10.43 24.83 13.70
CA THR A 278 -9.50 25.45 14.66
C THR A 278 -8.62 24.37 15.31
N PRO A 279 -7.28 24.48 15.28
CA PRO A 279 -6.40 23.55 15.95
C PRO A 279 -6.69 23.43 17.45
N LEU A 280 -6.58 22.23 18.01
CA LEU A 280 -6.78 22.01 19.44
C LEU A 280 -5.73 22.75 20.28
N SER A 281 -6.17 23.35 21.37
CA SER A 281 -5.26 23.91 22.38
C SER A 281 -4.55 22.78 23.16
N GLU A 282 -3.42 23.12 23.81
CA GLU A 282 -2.74 22.20 24.72
C GLU A 282 -3.68 21.72 25.86
N THR A 283 -4.60 22.60 26.31
CA THR A 283 -5.59 22.27 27.31
C THR A 283 -6.59 21.21 26.79
N ASP A 284 -7.06 21.34 25.55
CA ASP A 284 -8.01 20.42 24.96
C ASP A 284 -7.35 19.07 24.67
N THR A 285 -6.11 19.07 24.21
CA THR A 285 -5.31 17.83 24.08
C THR A 285 -5.19 17.09 25.43
N LYS A 286 -4.92 17.82 26.52
CA LYS A 286 -4.89 17.22 27.86
C LYS A 286 -6.25 16.67 28.32
N LYS A 287 -7.35 17.34 27.98
CA LYS A 287 -8.70 16.83 28.27
C LYS A 287 -8.99 15.56 27.47
N ILE A 288 -8.66 15.54 26.16
CA ILE A 288 -8.84 14.36 25.31
C ILE A 288 -8.03 13.17 25.85
N ALA A 289 -6.81 13.40 26.33
CA ALA A 289 -5.98 12.38 26.94
C ALA A 289 -6.57 11.83 28.25
N SER A 290 -7.40 12.60 28.93
CA SER A 290 -8.05 12.18 30.18
C SER A 290 -9.32 11.37 29.89
N GLU A 291 -9.72 10.51 30.84
CA GLU A 291 -10.97 9.76 30.74
C GLU A 291 -12.23 10.62 30.92
N SER A 292 -12.06 11.91 31.25
CA SER A 292 -13.18 12.83 31.46
C SER A 292 -13.83 13.31 30.15
N THR A 293 -13.14 13.24 29.02
CA THR A 293 -13.71 13.56 27.69
C THR A 293 -14.47 12.35 27.16
N GLU A 294 -15.75 12.56 26.86
CA GLU A 294 -16.57 11.54 26.18
C GLU A 294 -16.11 11.35 24.73
N ILE A 295 -16.23 10.13 24.22
CA ILE A 295 -16.00 9.78 22.81
C ILE A 295 -17.33 9.36 22.20
N GLU A 296 -17.78 10.04 21.16
CA GLU A 296 -18.96 9.75 20.39
C GLU A 296 -18.56 9.27 18.97
N PHE A 297 -19.23 8.22 18.49
CA PHE A 297 -19.00 7.68 17.16
C PHE A 297 -20.04 8.20 16.18
N LEU A 298 -19.60 8.97 15.18
CA LEU A 298 -20.45 9.57 14.17
C LEU A 298 -21.06 8.52 13.23
N ASP A 299 -22.16 8.89 12.59
CA ASP A 299 -22.75 8.08 11.53
C ASP A 299 -21.82 7.96 10.32
N TYR A 300 -21.92 6.84 9.61
CA TYR A 300 -21.07 6.53 8.49
C TYR A 300 -21.81 6.72 7.16
N ASN A 301 -21.20 7.50 6.26
CA ASN A 301 -21.77 7.74 4.94
C ASN A 301 -21.37 6.64 3.95
N TRP A 302 -22.34 5.81 3.56
CA TRP A 302 -22.15 4.69 2.64
C TRP A 302 -22.35 5.06 1.15
N ALA A 303 -22.66 6.31 0.82
CA ALA A 303 -22.72 6.76 -0.57
C ALA A 303 -21.36 6.55 -1.25
N LEU A 304 -21.38 6.21 -2.53
CA LEU A 304 -20.18 6.00 -3.33
C LEU A 304 -19.35 7.29 -3.36
N ASN A 305 -18.03 7.16 -3.24
CA ASN A 305 -17.07 8.27 -3.34
C ASN A 305 -16.72 8.59 -4.81
N ASP A 306 -17.71 8.56 -5.70
CA ASP A 306 -17.57 8.85 -7.13
C ASP A 306 -17.34 10.34 -7.37
N GLN A 307 -16.55 10.66 -8.37
CA GLN A 307 -16.37 12.01 -8.87
C GLN A 307 -17.59 12.38 -9.72
N GLU A 308 -18.30 13.47 -9.35
CA GLU A 308 -19.44 14.02 -10.11
C GLU A 308 -19.01 14.70 -11.42
#